data_f77437e0f5b199e76dfd121e9bf0e1a3
#
_entry.id   f77437e0f5b199e76dfd121e9bf0e1a3
#
_cell.length_a   1.000
_cell.length_b   1.000
_cell.length_c   1.000
_cell.angle_alpha   90.00
_cell.angle_beta   90.00
_cell.angle_gamma   90.00
#
_symmetry.space_group_name_H-M   'P 1'
#
loop_
_entity.id
_entity.type
_entity.pdbx_description
1 polymer ?
#
loop_
_entity_poly.entity_id
_entity_poly.type
_entity_poly.pdbx_seq_one_letter_code
_entity_poly.pdbx_strand_id
1 'polypeptide(L)'
;MKDLSNKNVIRINKNGVQYLQFRKLLEYKDIITHAYSIGTDVNFTTARVNKQQLPENEFNKAIQDYKNLCNAINVDYKNIVKTNQEHTDNIAIANKKINQDFPDINLEEYSKTDGIVTNRPNLVLSTTNADCI
;
A
#
# COMPACT_ATOMS: atom_id res chain seq x y z
N MET A 1 -22.34 -6.28 6.18
CA MET A 1 -21.04 -5.97 6.85
C MET A 1 -21.22 -4.74 7.72
N LYS A 2 -20.70 -4.77 8.95
CA LYS A 2 -20.83 -3.64 9.90
C LYS A 2 -20.16 -2.40 9.31
N ASP A 3 -20.81 -1.23 9.40
CA ASP A 3 -20.18 0.03 9.02
C ASP A 3 -19.03 0.33 10.00
N LEU A 4 -17.83 0.49 9.46
CA LEU A 4 -16.62 0.81 10.22
C LEU A 4 -16.39 2.32 10.36
N SER A 5 -17.25 3.13 9.75
CA SER A 5 -17.14 4.59 9.87
C SER A 5 -17.41 5.05 11.30
N ASN A 6 -16.61 6.00 11.78
CA ASN A 6 -16.73 6.60 13.10
C ASN A 6 -16.18 8.04 13.09
N LYS A 7 -15.98 8.63 14.27
CA LYS A 7 -15.44 10.00 14.38
C LYS A 7 -14.03 10.18 13.80
N ASN A 8 -13.23 9.12 13.68
CA ASN A 8 -11.84 9.18 13.24
C ASN A 8 -11.66 8.71 11.81
N VAL A 9 -12.46 7.74 11.35
CA VAL A 9 -12.32 7.12 10.04
C VAL A 9 -13.63 7.12 9.28
N ILE A 10 -13.53 7.10 7.96
CA ILE A 10 -14.65 6.88 7.05
C ILE A 10 -14.34 5.65 6.19
N ARG A 11 -15.33 4.76 6.06
CA ARG A 11 -15.28 3.64 5.14
C ARG A 11 -15.79 4.07 3.77
N ILE A 12 -15.05 3.71 2.75
CA ILE A 12 -15.40 3.98 1.36
C ILE A 12 -15.50 2.64 0.61
N ASN A 13 -16.50 2.56 -0.26
CA ASN A 13 -16.62 1.50 -1.25
C ASN A 13 -16.72 2.17 -2.62
N LYS A 14 -15.71 2.01 -3.44
CA LYS A 14 -15.67 2.56 -4.79
C LYS A 14 -15.50 1.42 -5.78
N ASN A 15 -16.58 1.11 -6.52
CA ASN A 15 -16.60 0.03 -7.51
C ASN A 15 -16.16 -1.34 -6.94
N GLY A 16 -16.60 -1.67 -5.73
CA GLY A 16 -16.24 -2.90 -5.05
C GLY A 16 -14.92 -2.85 -4.26
N VAL A 17 -14.09 -1.83 -4.48
CA VAL A 17 -12.85 -1.64 -3.70
C VAL A 17 -13.19 -0.94 -2.39
N GLN A 18 -12.84 -1.60 -1.29
CA GLN A 18 -13.14 -1.11 0.04
C GLN A 18 -11.87 -0.66 0.78
N TYR A 19 -11.95 0.52 1.37
CA TYR A 19 -10.85 1.08 2.14
C TYR A 19 -11.36 2.08 3.19
N LEU A 20 -10.49 2.37 4.16
CA LEU A 20 -10.70 3.43 5.14
C LEU A 20 -9.86 4.65 4.77
N GLN A 21 -10.40 5.82 5.08
CA GLN A 21 -9.65 7.07 5.13
C GLN A 21 -9.77 7.69 6.51
N PHE A 22 -8.67 8.29 6.97
CA PHE A 22 -8.63 9.00 8.25
C PHE A 22 -9.13 10.43 8.07
N ARG A 23 -10.16 10.82 8.82
CA ARG A 23 -10.79 12.14 8.68
C ARG A 23 -9.80 13.28 8.85
N LYS A 24 -8.87 13.17 9.79
CA LYS A 24 -7.84 14.17 10.02
C LYS A 24 -6.88 14.33 8.82
N LEU A 25 -6.57 13.26 8.11
CA LEU A 25 -5.73 13.33 6.91
C LEU A 25 -6.50 13.90 5.70
N LEU A 26 -7.83 13.79 5.70
CA LEU A 26 -8.67 14.39 4.65
C LEU A 26 -8.65 15.94 4.69
N GLU A 27 -8.26 16.56 5.79
CA GLU A 27 -8.02 18.00 5.87
C GLU A 27 -6.88 18.45 4.95
N TYR A 28 -5.99 17.53 4.57
CA TYR A 28 -4.83 17.74 3.68
C TYR A 28 -5.03 17.11 2.29
N LYS A 29 -6.26 16.89 1.87
CA LYS A 29 -6.59 16.21 0.59
C LYS A 29 -5.99 16.85 -0.65
N ASP A 30 -5.63 18.14 -0.58
CA ASP A 30 -5.02 18.87 -1.69
C ASP A 30 -3.50 18.59 -1.81
N ILE A 31 -2.91 17.96 -0.81
CA ILE A 31 -1.47 17.67 -0.71
C ILE A 31 -1.21 16.16 -0.72
N ILE A 32 -2.03 15.40 0.00
CA ILE A 32 -1.87 13.95 0.15
C ILE A 32 -3.14 13.20 -0.17
N THR A 33 -2.98 12.00 -0.69
CA THR A 33 -4.05 10.99 -0.69
C THR A 33 -3.60 9.79 0.13
N HIS A 34 -4.55 9.08 0.73
CA HIS A 34 -4.25 7.92 1.55
C HIS A 34 -5.40 6.93 1.52
N ALA A 35 -5.09 5.67 1.75
CA ALA A 35 -6.07 4.61 1.94
C ALA A 35 -5.50 3.52 2.84
N TYR A 36 -6.36 2.95 3.67
CA TYR A 36 -6.09 1.73 4.40
C TYR A 36 -7.04 0.65 3.86
N SER A 37 -6.50 -0.32 3.14
CA SER A 37 -7.29 -1.38 2.52
C SER A 37 -7.99 -2.24 3.56
N ILE A 38 -9.23 -2.62 3.27
CA ILE A 38 -10.01 -3.56 4.08
C ILE A 38 -10.69 -4.56 3.16
N GLY A 39 -10.90 -5.76 3.65
CA GLY A 39 -11.60 -6.82 2.92
C GLY A 39 -10.98 -8.19 3.21
N THR A 40 -11.79 -9.23 3.02
CA THR A 40 -11.36 -10.62 3.24
C THR A 40 -10.77 -11.25 1.98
N ASP A 41 -11.04 -10.67 0.80
CA ASP A 41 -10.67 -11.23 -0.49
C ASP A 41 -9.51 -10.50 -1.16
N VAL A 42 -8.82 -9.62 -0.44
CA VAL A 42 -7.68 -8.87 -0.95
C VAL A 42 -6.37 -9.37 -0.33
N ASN A 43 -5.31 -9.37 -1.12
CA ASN A 43 -4.00 -9.83 -0.68
C ASN A 43 -2.90 -8.87 -1.10
N PHE A 44 -2.51 -7.97 -0.21
CA PHE A 44 -1.44 -7.00 -0.43
C PHE A 44 -0.07 -7.48 0.04
N THR A 45 -0.01 -8.56 0.82
CA THR A 45 1.25 -9.06 1.36
C THR A 45 2.04 -9.87 0.35
N THR A 46 1.36 -10.65 -0.45
CA THR A 46 1.98 -11.58 -1.40
C THR A 46 2.72 -10.88 -2.54
N ALA A 47 2.29 -9.67 -2.91
CA ALA A 47 2.96 -8.90 -3.97
C ALA A 47 4.39 -8.45 -3.62
N ARG A 48 4.81 -8.56 -2.37
CA ARG A 48 6.19 -8.29 -1.97
C ARG A 48 7.10 -9.52 -2.01
N VAL A 49 6.51 -10.71 -2.08
CA VAL A 49 7.26 -11.96 -2.10
C VAL A 49 7.86 -12.15 -3.49
N ASN A 50 9.05 -12.70 -3.55
CA ASN A 50 9.68 -13.06 -4.82
C ASN A 50 8.70 -13.89 -5.66
N LYS A 51 8.47 -13.47 -6.87
CA LYS A 51 7.52 -14.09 -7.81
C LYS A 51 7.78 -15.59 -8.05
N GLN A 52 9.01 -16.05 -7.80
CA GLN A 52 9.37 -17.48 -7.87
C GLN A 52 8.81 -18.30 -6.70
N GLN A 53 8.37 -17.66 -5.63
CA GLN A 53 7.87 -18.31 -4.41
C GLN A 53 6.35 -18.35 -4.33
N LEU A 54 5.66 -17.74 -5.29
CA LEU A 54 4.19 -17.70 -5.33
C LEU A 54 3.64 -18.40 -6.56
N PRO A 55 2.50 -19.08 -6.43
CA PRO A 55 1.72 -19.50 -7.59
C PRO A 55 1.35 -18.28 -8.45
N GLU A 56 1.41 -18.43 -9.77
CA GLU A 56 1.17 -17.34 -10.71
C GLU A 56 -0.21 -16.67 -10.52
N ASN A 57 -1.23 -17.44 -10.20
CA ASN A 57 -2.56 -16.93 -9.95
C ASN A 57 -2.64 -16.03 -8.71
N GLU A 58 -1.93 -16.37 -7.64
CA GLU A 58 -1.88 -15.54 -6.42
C GLU A 58 -1.08 -14.26 -6.66
N PHE A 59 0.02 -14.36 -7.37
CA PHE A 59 0.82 -13.22 -7.76
C PHE A 59 0.01 -12.22 -8.61
N ASN A 60 -0.66 -12.72 -9.65
CA ASN A 60 -1.50 -11.89 -10.52
C ASN A 60 -2.68 -11.25 -9.77
N LYS A 61 -3.28 -11.98 -8.83
CA LYS A 61 -4.33 -11.44 -7.97
C LYS A 61 -3.81 -10.29 -7.11
N ALA A 62 -2.65 -10.46 -6.47
CA ALA A 62 -2.06 -9.40 -5.64
C ALA A 62 -1.76 -8.13 -6.46
N ILE A 63 -1.21 -8.28 -7.66
CA ILE A 63 -1.01 -7.14 -8.57
C ILE A 63 -2.34 -6.45 -8.88
N GLN A 64 -3.37 -7.23 -9.16
CA GLN A 64 -4.69 -6.67 -9.49
C GLN A 64 -5.30 -5.92 -8.30
N ASP A 65 -5.14 -6.44 -7.07
CA ASP A 65 -5.61 -5.79 -5.86
C ASP A 65 -4.91 -4.44 -5.64
N TYR A 66 -3.60 -4.36 -5.86
CA TYR A 66 -2.87 -3.08 -5.83
C TYR A 66 -3.35 -2.10 -6.91
N LYS A 67 -3.53 -2.57 -8.14
CA LYS A 67 -4.07 -1.73 -9.23
C LYS A 67 -5.45 -1.19 -8.89
N ASN A 68 -6.32 -2.03 -8.38
CA ASN A 68 -7.69 -1.66 -8.03
C ASN A 68 -7.70 -0.58 -6.92
N LEU A 69 -6.92 -0.78 -5.86
CA LEU A 69 -6.83 0.19 -4.78
C LEU A 69 -6.24 1.53 -5.26
N CYS A 70 -5.14 1.49 -5.99
CA CYS A 70 -4.49 2.69 -6.53
C CYS A 70 -5.43 3.46 -7.47
N ASN A 71 -6.15 2.76 -8.36
CA ASN A 71 -7.15 3.40 -9.22
C ASN A 71 -8.28 4.04 -8.42
N ALA A 72 -8.73 3.39 -7.35
CA ALA A 72 -9.79 3.93 -6.50
C ALA A 72 -9.41 5.27 -5.84
N ILE A 73 -8.13 5.48 -5.54
CA ILE A 73 -7.61 6.71 -4.92
C ILE A 73 -6.83 7.61 -5.90
N ASN A 74 -6.93 7.34 -7.20
CA ASN A 74 -6.32 8.12 -8.29
C ASN A 74 -4.79 8.25 -8.20
N VAL A 75 -4.09 7.18 -7.89
CA VAL A 75 -2.63 7.10 -7.92
C VAL A 75 -2.16 6.00 -8.86
N ASP A 76 -0.96 6.14 -9.41
CA ASP A 76 -0.37 5.11 -10.26
C ASP A 76 0.31 4.04 -9.38
N TYR A 77 -0.15 2.79 -9.48
CA TYR A 77 0.43 1.65 -8.74
C TYR A 77 1.92 1.43 -9.06
N LYS A 78 2.39 1.87 -10.23
CA LYS A 78 3.79 1.81 -10.62
C LYS A 78 4.69 2.73 -9.79
N ASN A 79 4.12 3.69 -9.08
CA ASN A 79 4.84 4.60 -8.21
C ASN A 79 4.91 4.12 -6.75
N ILE A 80 4.44 2.90 -6.48
CA ILE A 80 4.51 2.33 -5.14
C ILE A 80 5.97 2.07 -4.75
N VAL A 81 6.31 2.52 -3.56
CA VAL A 81 7.53 2.18 -2.84
C VAL A 81 7.12 1.43 -1.58
N LYS A 82 7.61 0.23 -1.42
CA LYS A 82 7.26 -0.66 -0.33
C LYS A 82 8.50 -1.15 0.40
N THR A 83 8.42 -1.18 1.71
CA THR A 83 9.48 -1.73 2.56
C THR A 83 9.33 -3.25 2.74
N ASN A 84 10.44 -3.90 3.01
CA ASN A 84 10.43 -5.25 3.56
C ASN A 84 10.53 -5.17 5.09
N GLN A 85 9.38 -5.24 5.74
CA GLN A 85 9.22 -5.07 7.18
C GLN A 85 9.72 -6.31 7.92
N GLU A 86 10.61 -6.13 8.90
CA GLU A 86 11.21 -7.19 9.70
C GLU A 86 11.16 -6.89 11.22
N HIS A 87 10.22 -6.05 11.65
CA HIS A 87 10.05 -5.62 13.05
C HIS A 87 11.28 -4.90 13.61
N THR A 88 11.80 -3.96 12.83
CA THR A 88 12.92 -3.10 13.21
C THR A 88 12.45 -1.67 13.48
N ASP A 89 13.35 -0.81 13.95
CA ASP A 89 13.14 0.63 14.08
C ASP A 89 13.78 1.43 12.93
N ASN A 90 14.21 0.74 11.87
CA ASN A 90 14.83 1.37 10.71
C ASN A 90 13.80 2.12 9.87
N ILE A 91 14.15 3.35 9.49
CA ILE A 91 13.35 4.22 8.60
C ILE A 91 14.17 4.54 7.36
N ALA A 92 13.61 4.29 6.19
CA ALA A 92 14.21 4.64 4.90
C ALA A 92 13.64 5.95 4.34
N ILE A 93 14.45 6.65 3.57
CA ILE A 93 14.03 7.83 2.80
C ILE A 93 13.88 7.42 1.35
N ALA A 94 12.66 7.48 0.83
CA ALA A 94 12.38 7.22 -0.58
C ALA A 94 12.61 8.49 -1.40
N ASN A 95 13.69 8.52 -2.19
CA ASN A 95 14.09 9.68 -2.98
C ASN A 95 13.70 9.59 -4.44
N LYS A 96 13.44 8.41 -4.96
CA LYS A 96 13.13 8.17 -6.37
C LYS A 96 12.21 6.96 -6.50
N LYS A 97 11.49 6.93 -7.62
CA LYS A 97 10.83 5.71 -8.08
C LYS A 97 11.91 4.64 -8.28
N ILE A 98 11.68 3.47 -7.75
CA ILE A 98 12.47 2.30 -8.09
C ILE A 98 12.15 1.97 -9.55
N ASN A 99 13.19 1.96 -10.42
CA ASN A 99 13.04 1.70 -11.86
C ASN A 99 12.73 0.23 -12.17
N GLN A 100 11.87 -0.38 -11.40
CA GLN A 100 11.45 -1.75 -11.62
C GLN A 100 9.93 -1.78 -11.69
N ASP A 101 9.40 -2.61 -12.56
CA ASP A 101 7.97 -2.81 -12.60
C ASP A 101 7.52 -3.44 -11.28
N PHE A 102 6.59 -2.76 -10.61
CA PHE A 102 5.91 -3.38 -9.48
C PHE A 102 5.23 -4.66 -9.99
N PRO A 103 5.42 -5.81 -9.33
CA PRO A 103 5.94 -6.03 -7.98
C PRO A 103 7.42 -6.48 -7.91
N ASP A 104 8.17 -6.42 -8.99
CA ASP A 104 9.60 -6.75 -9.02
C ASP A 104 10.45 -5.67 -8.30
N ILE A 105 9.87 -5.03 -7.29
CA ILE A 105 10.56 -4.07 -6.45
C ILE A 105 11.78 -4.76 -5.84
N ASN A 106 12.94 -4.16 -6.01
CA ASN A 106 14.14 -4.63 -5.36
C ASN A 106 14.00 -4.47 -3.84
N LEU A 107 13.61 -5.56 -3.20
CA LEU A 107 13.42 -5.60 -1.75
C LEU A 107 14.71 -5.38 -0.97
N GLU A 108 15.88 -5.50 -1.63
CA GLU A 108 17.17 -5.25 -0.99
C GLU A 108 17.36 -3.78 -0.64
N GLU A 109 16.84 -2.86 -1.47
CA GLU A 109 17.00 -1.41 -1.24
C GLU A 109 16.30 -0.95 0.06
N TYR A 110 15.21 -1.61 0.43
CA TYR A 110 14.43 -1.32 1.65
C TYR A 110 14.27 -2.57 2.52
N SER A 111 15.28 -3.43 2.52
CA SER A 111 15.32 -4.58 3.43
C SER A 111 15.46 -4.12 4.88
N LYS A 112 14.91 -4.89 5.80
CA LYS A 112 14.94 -4.61 7.25
C LYS A 112 14.49 -3.18 7.60
N THR A 113 13.48 -2.69 6.91
CA THR A 113 12.97 -1.32 7.04
C THR A 113 11.48 -1.38 7.33
N ASP A 114 11.05 -0.82 8.45
CA ASP A 114 9.66 -0.85 8.90
C ASP A 114 8.98 0.51 8.77
N GLY A 115 9.74 1.59 8.61
CA GLY A 115 9.24 2.92 8.32
C GLY A 115 9.79 3.46 7.00
N ILE A 116 8.99 4.31 6.33
CA ILE A 116 9.41 4.96 5.10
C ILE A 116 8.86 6.38 5.03
N VAL A 117 9.70 7.30 4.60
CA VAL A 117 9.34 8.72 4.44
C VAL A 117 9.80 9.24 3.08
N THR A 118 9.11 10.26 2.57
CA THR A 118 9.51 10.96 1.35
C THR A 118 9.03 12.41 1.37
N ASN A 119 9.76 13.27 0.67
CA ASN A 119 9.32 14.61 0.29
C ASN A 119 9.11 14.72 -1.22
N ARG A 120 9.15 13.61 -1.95
CA ARG A 120 8.96 13.60 -3.40
C ARG A 120 7.48 13.45 -3.73
N PRO A 121 6.92 14.34 -4.56
CA PRO A 121 5.58 14.18 -5.06
C PRO A 121 5.47 12.92 -5.95
N ASN A 122 4.27 12.38 -6.03
CA ASN A 122 3.93 11.21 -6.86
C ASN A 122 4.58 9.88 -6.45
N LEU A 123 5.29 9.80 -5.33
CA LEU A 123 5.63 8.52 -4.73
C LEU A 123 4.49 8.03 -3.84
N VAL A 124 4.15 6.75 -3.96
CA VAL A 124 3.11 6.08 -3.19
C VAL A 124 3.79 5.18 -2.16
N LEU A 125 3.82 5.63 -0.91
CA LEU A 125 4.41 4.84 0.17
C LEU A 125 3.42 3.77 0.64
N SER A 126 3.87 2.53 0.76
CA SER A 126 3.02 1.41 1.17
C SER A 126 3.68 0.58 2.26
N THR A 127 2.92 0.31 3.30
CA THR A 127 3.25 -0.68 4.33
C THR A 127 2.14 -1.73 4.41
N THR A 128 2.45 -2.87 4.98
CA THR A 128 1.46 -3.91 5.25
C THR A 128 1.37 -4.18 6.74
N ASN A 129 0.15 -4.32 7.21
CA ASN A 129 -0.13 -4.68 8.59
C ASN A 129 -0.95 -5.98 8.59
N ALA A 130 -0.56 -6.93 9.41
CA ALA A 130 -1.30 -8.16 9.67
C ALA A 130 -1.34 -8.36 11.18
N ASP A 131 -2.52 -8.56 11.72
CA ASP A 131 -2.79 -8.90 13.14
C ASP A 131 -2.35 -7.87 14.20
N CYS A 132 -1.47 -6.96 13.86
CA CYS A 132 -0.96 -5.91 14.75
C CYS A 132 -1.53 -4.54 14.35
N ILE A 133 -2.76 -4.26 14.77
CA ILE A 133 -3.42 -2.95 14.58
C ILE A 133 -3.64 -2.29 15.93
#